data_a6675afb437de874e084d4c6e4447db7
#
_entry.id   a6675afb437de874e084d4c6e4447db7
#
_cell.length_a   1.000
_cell.length_b   1.000
_cell.length_c   1.000
_cell.angle_alpha   90.00
_cell.angle_beta   90.00
_cell.angle_gamma   90.00
#
_symmetry.space_group_name_H-M   'P 1'
#
loop_
_entity.id
_entity.type
_entity.pdbx_description
1 polymer ?
#
loop_
_entity_poly.entity_id
_entity_poly.type
_entity_poly.pdbx_seq_one_letter_code
_entity_poly.pdbx_strand_id
1 'polypeptide(L)'
;LINVNGISKKGTKCYLYFDIIPSVSIGVAADVILANSTVSEEAPEFRQIAVDNEGMYLAIDSTGKNSYYFRGATDNNWVRFAGFYWRIIRINGDGSIRLIYSGIDNGSVQDSNRLGPTTQISLDSSTISYPFNSEYRLSEYAGLKYTLGSQHGQDNNSDILDTLITWYNGSGLVNYNSYLDLDIGFCSDRTMASGYTWSSQPTNTIRFAVYDRIARNYTPSLECIENDIIRVPVGLITADEVIFAGGSYSETNQNYYLYTNSRFWTISSCAFSGSGDCVGPWTVGGVGGIVMLNVNDNGYLRGSYASGSFGVRPVINLRSDVNLTGTGTSTDPYVVVS
;
A
#
# COMPACT_ATOMS: atom_id res chain seq x y z
N LEU A 1 21.81 33.29 23.88
CA LEU A 1 22.34 34.66 23.67
C LEU A 1 23.57 34.53 22.78
N ILE A 2 23.50 35.10 21.54
CA ILE A 2 24.63 35.10 20.62
C ILE A 2 25.37 36.39 20.89
N ASN A 3 26.66 36.29 21.31
CA ASN A 3 27.51 37.44 21.55
C ASN A 3 28.43 37.61 20.34
N VAL A 4 28.24 38.66 19.58
CA VAL A 4 29.05 38.96 18.39
C VAL A 4 30.02 40.08 18.74
N ASN A 5 31.27 39.72 18.98
CA ASN A 5 32.35 40.67 19.26
C ASN A 5 32.95 41.17 17.95
N GLY A 6 33.12 42.51 17.83
CA GLY A 6 33.87 43.11 16.73
C GLY A 6 33.07 43.93 15.71
N ILE A 7 31.76 44.16 15.93
CA ILE A 7 30.98 45.08 15.09
C ILE A 7 31.16 46.49 15.62
N SER A 8 32.04 47.28 14.97
CA SER A 8 32.48 48.60 15.46
C SER A 8 31.85 49.82 14.75
N LYS A 9 30.95 49.62 13.78
CA LYS A 9 30.30 50.70 13.05
C LYS A 9 28.80 50.63 13.10
N LYS A 10 28.15 51.74 13.49
CA LYS A 10 26.70 51.92 13.45
C LYS A 10 26.19 51.74 12.03
N GLY A 11 25.26 50.79 11.80
CA GLY A 11 24.68 50.52 10.50
C GLY A 11 25.26 49.29 9.75
N THR A 12 26.20 48.54 10.34
CA THR A 12 26.69 47.30 9.74
C THR A 12 25.57 46.25 9.78
N LYS A 13 25.19 45.73 8.59
CA LYS A 13 24.27 44.58 8.50
C LYS A 13 25.08 43.30 8.70
N CYS A 14 24.73 42.50 9.70
CA CYS A 14 25.29 41.19 9.93
C CYS A 14 24.28 40.14 9.48
N TYR A 15 24.69 39.26 8.58
CA TYR A 15 23.89 38.10 8.17
C TYR A 15 24.43 36.90 8.89
N LEU A 16 23.61 36.26 9.76
CA LEU A 16 23.95 35.04 10.41
C LEU A 16 23.38 33.87 9.55
N TYR A 17 24.28 33.07 9.01
CA TYR A 17 23.91 31.82 8.36
C TYR A 17 24.05 30.73 9.41
N PHE A 18 22.95 30.01 9.64
CA PHE A 18 22.99 28.82 10.46
C PHE A 18 23.01 27.61 9.50
N ASP A 19 24.09 26.86 9.53
CA ASP A 19 24.02 25.50 9.01
C ASP A 19 23.03 24.75 9.91
N ILE A 20 21.93 24.33 9.36
CA ILE A 20 21.05 23.34 10.00
C ILE A 20 21.89 22.07 10.06
N ILE A 21 22.60 21.84 11.17
CA ILE A 21 23.00 20.48 11.50
C ILE A 21 21.66 19.74 11.58
N PRO A 22 21.40 18.73 10.72
CA PRO A 22 20.19 17.94 10.88
C PRO A 22 20.25 17.35 12.28
N SER A 23 19.60 18.02 13.23
CA SER A 23 19.29 17.41 14.50
C SER A 23 18.45 16.20 14.14
N VAL A 24 18.85 15.02 14.58
CA VAL A 24 17.97 13.84 14.54
C VAL A 24 16.71 14.26 15.31
N SER A 25 15.70 14.74 14.58
CA SER A 25 14.47 15.17 15.20
C SER A 25 13.71 13.90 15.57
N ILE A 26 13.66 13.60 16.87
CA ILE A 26 12.73 12.61 17.40
C ILE A 26 11.39 13.31 17.50
N GLY A 27 10.38 12.78 16.84
CA GLY A 27 9.05 13.35 16.87
C GLY A 27 8.00 12.32 16.46
N VAL A 28 6.74 12.68 16.66
CA VAL A 28 5.59 11.85 16.21
C VAL A 28 5.73 11.57 14.72
N ALA A 29 5.50 10.32 14.34
CA ALA A 29 5.82 9.81 13.00
C ALA A 29 5.26 10.67 11.86
N ALA A 30 3.99 11.08 11.94
CA ALA A 30 3.37 11.90 10.91
C ALA A 30 4.08 13.25 10.73
N ASP A 31 4.42 13.92 11.85
CA ASP A 31 5.08 15.23 11.81
C ASP A 31 6.49 15.13 11.22
N VAL A 32 7.25 14.08 11.59
CA VAL A 32 8.61 13.85 11.06
C VAL A 32 8.57 13.57 9.56
N ILE A 33 7.62 12.75 9.09
CA ILE A 33 7.48 12.43 7.67
C ILE A 33 7.08 13.67 6.86
N LEU A 34 6.10 14.44 7.34
CA LEU A 34 5.64 15.66 6.68
C LEU A 34 6.73 16.74 6.61
N ALA A 35 7.53 16.89 7.70
CA ALA A 35 8.65 17.84 7.73
C ALA A 35 9.76 17.50 6.72
N ASN A 36 9.92 16.23 6.35
CA ASN A 36 10.90 15.74 5.38
C ASN A 36 10.32 15.55 3.96
N SER A 37 9.10 16.02 3.70
CA SER A 37 8.40 15.79 2.44
C SER A 37 7.88 17.08 1.85
N THR A 38 7.86 17.17 0.51
CA THR A 38 7.10 18.20 -0.20
C THR A 38 5.68 17.70 -0.36
N VAL A 39 4.70 18.47 0.11
CA VAL A 39 3.28 18.11 0.02
C VAL A 39 2.58 19.02 -0.98
N SER A 40 1.86 18.42 -1.94
CA SER A 40 0.94 19.10 -2.85
C SER A 40 -0.50 18.93 -2.39
N GLU A 41 -1.25 20.04 -2.36
CA GLU A 41 -2.69 20.03 -2.05
C GLU A 41 -3.55 19.77 -3.31
N GLU A 42 -3.00 20.01 -4.50
CA GLU A 42 -3.67 19.73 -5.77
C GLU A 42 -3.51 18.26 -6.14
N ALA A 43 -4.63 17.57 -6.41
CA ALA A 43 -4.59 16.17 -6.82
C ALA A 43 -3.86 16.03 -8.17
N PRO A 44 -3.04 14.97 -8.35
CA PRO A 44 -2.39 14.73 -9.63
C PRO A 44 -3.39 14.25 -10.68
N GLU A 45 -2.98 14.27 -11.95
CA GLU A 45 -3.75 13.64 -13.02
C GLU A 45 -3.58 12.11 -12.99
N PHE A 46 -4.55 11.39 -12.42
CA PHE A 46 -4.47 9.93 -12.22
C PHE A 46 -4.55 9.10 -13.51
N ARG A 47 -4.81 9.72 -14.65
CA ARG A 47 -4.70 9.06 -15.95
C ARG A 47 -3.24 8.85 -16.35
N GLN A 48 -2.33 9.63 -15.77
CA GLN A 48 -0.89 9.59 -16.06
C GLN A 48 -0.16 8.78 -14.99
N ILE A 49 0.83 8.00 -15.44
CA ILE A 49 1.78 7.35 -14.53
C ILE A 49 2.73 8.38 -13.92
N ALA A 50 3.18 8.14 -12.70
CA ALA A 50 4.21 8.96 -12.05
C ALA A 50 5.58 8.30 -12.20
N VAL A 51 6.49 8.91 -12.95
CA VAL A 51 7.83 8.37 -13.23
C VAL A 51 8.93 9.09 -12.45
N ASP A 52 8.66 10.31 -12.01
CA ASP A 52 9.56 11.14 -11.22
C ASP A 52 9.17 11.10 -9.73
N ASN A 53 10.03 11.63 -8.87
CA ASN A 53 9.68 11.88 -7.48
C ASN A 53 8.73 13.07 -7.39
N GLU A 54 7.45 12.80 -7.21
CA GLU A 54 6.41 13.83 -7.09
C GLU A 54 6.15 14.23 -5.62
N GLY A 55 6.81 13.58 -4.65
CA GLY A 55 6.63 13.85 -3.23
C GLY A 55 5.33 13.25 -2.67
N MET A 56 4.65 14.03 -1.83
CA MET A 56 3.38 13.64 -1.21
C MET A 56 2.22 14.48 -1.72
N TYR A 57 1.05 13.86 -1.74
CA TYR A 57 -0.22 14.50 -2.07
C TYR A 57 -1.22 14.33 -0.95
N LEU A 58 -2.11 15.33 -0.81
CA LEU A 58 -3.25 15.28 0.09
C LEU A 58 -4.40 14.49 -0.57
N ALA A 59 -5.04 13.63 0.21
CA ALA A 59 -6.34 13.03 -0.10
C ALA A 59 -7.23 13.06 1.13
N ILE A 60 -8.54 12.96 0.93
CA ILE A 60 -9.50 12.82 2.01
C ILE A 60 -9.85 11.35 2.16
N ASP A 61 -9.78 10.83 3.39
CA ASP A 61 -10.16 9.46 3.69
C ASP A 61 -11.66 9.30 3.95
N SER A 62 -12.10 8.06 4.20
CA SER A 62 -13.52 7.73 4.46
C SER A 62 -14.09 8.40 5.70
N THR A 63 -13.27 8.95 6.59
CA THR A 63 -13.69 9.68 7.80
C THR A 63 -13.75 11.19 7.59
N GLY A 64 -13.44 11.68 6.40
CA GLY A 64 -13.36 13.09 6.06
C GLY A 64 -12.07 13.77 6.54
N LYS A 65 -11.06 13.02 6.95
CA LYS A 65 -9.78 13.54 7.42
C LYS A 65 -8.72 13.55 6.33
N ASN A 66 -7.72 14.43 6.51
CA ASN A 66 -6.56 14.53 5.64
C ASN A 66 -5.68 13.27 5.75
N SER A 67 -5.45 12.62 4.64
CA SER A 67 -4.49 11.53 4.46
C SER A 67 -3.44 11.96 3.44
N TYR A 68 -2.17 11.60 3.63
CA TYR A 68 -1.08 12.03 2.75
C TYR A 68 -0.40 10.80 2.18
N TYR A 69 -0.28 10.69 0.85
CA TYR A 69 0.30 9.55 0.18
C TYR A 69 1.50 9.93 -0.69
N PHE A 70 2.50 9.06 -0.74
CA PHE A 70 3.65 9.22 -1.62
C PHE A 70 3.34 8.83 -3.05
N ARG A 71 3.92 9.56 -4.04
CA ARG A 71 3.72 9.31 -5.47
C ARG A 71 5.02 9.35 -6.25
N GLY A 72 5.16 8.42 -7.22
CA GLY A 72 6.26 8.36 -8.16
C GLY A 72 7.53 7.69 -7.64
N ALA A 73 8.66 8.08 -8.17
CA ALA A 73 9.98 7.56 -7.82
C ALA A 73 10.53 8.18 -6.52
N THR A 74 9.72 8.20 -5.47
CA THR A 74 10.14 8.79 -4.19
C THR A 74 11.25 7.97 -3.54
N ASP A 75 12.22 8.65 -2.92
CA ASP A 75 13.36 8.07 -2.24
C ASP A 75 13.39 8.34 -0.72
N ASN A 76 12.42 9.10 -0.19
CA ASN A 76 12.32 9.51 1.21
C ASN A 76 11.16 8.86 1.98
N ASN A 77 10.76 7.65 1.60
CA ASN A 77 9.70 6.90 2.27
C ASN A 77 10.14 5.52 2.81
N TRP A 78 11.43 5.35 3.09
CA TRP A 78 11.99 4.15 3.68
C TRP A 78 11.84 4.13 5.20
N VAL A 79 11.48 2.96 5.75
CA VAL A 79 11.37 2.71 7.20
C VAL A 79 12.08 1.42 7.54
N ARG A 80 12.85 1.41 8.65
CA ARG A 80 13.38 0.21 9.31
C ARG A 80 12.54 -0.06 10.56
N PHE A 81 11.90 -1.21 10.59
CA PHE A 81 11.07 -1.61 11.72
C PHE A 81 10.99 -3.12 11.85
N ALA A 82 11.11 -3.64 13.07
CA ALA A 82 10.95 -5.05 13.43
C ALA A 82 11.84 -6.03 12.61
N GLY A 83 13.03 -5.60 12.20
CA GLY A 83 13.96 -6.43 11.41
C GLY A 83 13.68 -6.43 9.91
N PHE A 84 12.82 -5.53 9.44
CA PHE A 84 12.46 -5.40 8.04
C PHE A 84 12.63 -3.99 7.53
N TYR A 85 12.79 -3.88 6.20
CA TYR A 85 12.59 -2.65 5.46
C TYR A 85 11.16 -2.57 4.95
N TRP A 86 10.62 -1.35 5.06
CA TRP A 86 9.28 -0.99 4.62
C TRP A 86 9.33 0.26 3.75
N ARG A 87 8.27 0.46 2.96
CA ARG A 87 8.01 1.73 2.28
C ARG A 87 6.72 2.32 2.81
N ILE A 88 6.71 3.62 3.10
CA ILE A 88 5.50 4.32 3.48
C ILE A 88 4.60 4.42 2.25
N ILE A 89 3.34 3.94 2.37
CA ILE A 89 2.29 4.16 1.38
C ILE A 89 1.66 5.52 1.65
N ARG A 90 1.22 5.74 2.90
CA ARG A 90 0.53 6.97 3.30
C ARG A 90 0.55 7.18 4.81
N ILE A 91 0.29 8.41 5.21
CA ILE A 91 -0.18 8.79 6.54
C ILE A 91 -1.71 8.74 6.49
N ASN A 92 -2.34 7.94 7.34
CA ASN A 92 -3.79 7.84 7.45
C ASN A 92 -4.36 9.10 8.11
N GLY A 93 -5.67 9.34 7.97
CA GLY A 93 -6.33 10.51 8.54
C GLY A 93 -6.36 10.58 10.08
N ASP A 94 -6.04 9.49 10.77
CA ASP A 94 -5.85 9.45 12.24
C ASP A 94 -4.38 9.66 12.66
N GLY A 95 -3.47 9.85 11.69
CA GLY A 95 -2.04 10.02 11.89
C GLY A 95 -1.24 8.72 11.96
N SER A 96 -1.87 7.56 11.90
CA SER A 96 -1.19 6.27 11.80
C SER A 96 -0.48 6.13 10.44
N ILE A 97 0.59 5.31 10.37
CA ILE A 97 1.45 5.21 9.19
C ILE A 97 1.27 3.85 8.51
N ARG A 98 0.81 3.87 7.27
CA ARG A 98 0.61 2.65 6.47
C ARG A 98 1.87 2.30 5.70
N LEU A 99 2.38 1.09 5.95
CA LEU A 99 3.66 0.58 5.44
C LEU A 99 3.47 -0.67 4.59
N ILE A 100 4.23 -0.79 3.49
CA ILE A 100 4.33 -2.02 2.69
C ILE A 100 5.72 -2.62 2.82
N TYR A 101 5.79 -3.93 3.00
CA TYR A 101 7.03 -4.71 3.10
C TYR A 101 7.94 -4.51 1.88
N SER A 102 9.24 -4.31 2.15
CA SER A 102 10.27 -4.13 1.14
C SER A 102 11.53 -4.96 1.41
N GLY A 103 11.44 -5.99 2.22
CA GLY A 103 12.49 -6.99 2.44
C GLY A 103 13.07 -7.03 3.84
N ILE A 104 13.96 -7.97 4.08
CA ILE A 104 14.63 -8.19 5.36
C ILE A 104 15.70 -7.11 5.57
N ASP A 105 15.76 -6.55 6.77
CA ASP A 105 16.85 -5.69 7.22
C ASP A 105 18.07 -6.58 7.57
N ASN A 106 19.05 -6.58 6.69
CA ASN A 106 20.32 -7.29 6.88
C ASN A 106 21.46 -6.36 7.29
N GLY A 107 21.15 -5.13 7.70
CA GLY A 107 22.13 -4.11 8.07
C GLY A 107 22.83 -3.42 6.90
N SER A 108 22.56 -3.82 5.67
CA SER A 108 23.09 -3.16 4.47
C SER A 108 22.31 -1.90 4.16
N VAL A 109 22.99 -0.90 3.60
CA VAL A 109 22.34 0.25 2.97
C VAL A 109 21.42 -0.24 1.87
N GLN A 110 20.18 0.23 1.85
CA GLN A 110 19.24 -0.17 0.82
C GLN A 110 19.58 0.51 -0.51
N ASP A 111 19.59 -0.30 -1.55
CA ASP A 111 19.47 0.23 -2.89
C ASP A 111 18.06 0.83 -3.05
N SER A 112 17.98 2.09 -3.50
CA SER A 112 16.71 2.75 -3.82
C SER A 112 15.86 1.98 -4.83
N ASN A 113 16.51 1.09 -5.61
CA ASN A 113 15.91 0.24 -6.62
C ASN A 113 15.82 -1.22 -6.20
N ARG A 114 15.53 -1.52 -4.94
CA ARG A 114 15.38 -2.89 -4.48
C ARG A 114 14.31 -3.62 -5.29
N LEU A 115 14.74 -4.62 -6.05
CA LEU A 115 13.92 -5.33 -7.02
C LEU A 115 13.88 -6.84 -6.73
N GLY A 116 12.91 -7.50 -7.33
CA GLY A 116 12.80 -8.94 -7.36
C GLY A 116 12.18 -9.58 -6.13
N PRO A 117 12.31 -10.89 -5.99
CA PRO A 117 11.60 -11.67 -4.97
C PRO A 117 12.02 -11.36 -3.53
N THR A 118 13.15 -10.67 -3.32
CA THR A 118 13.57 -10.22 -1.98
C THR A 118 12.64 -9.17 -1.35
N THR A 119 11.75 -8.56 -2.15
CA THR A 119 10.72 -7.62 -1.70
C THR A 119 9.41 -8.32 -1.32
N GLN A 120 9.36 -9.64 -1.37
CA GLN A 120 8.20 -10.47 -1.06
C GLN A 120 8.53 -11.41 0.10
N ILE A 121 7.50 -11.85 0.81
CA ILE A 121 7.68 -12.82 1.89
C ILE A 121 7.81 -14.25 1.38
N SER A 122 8.43 -15.11 2.19
CA SER A 122 8.42 -16.56 2.04
C SER A 122 8.08 -17.19 3.40
N LEU A 123 7.27 -18.23 3.41
CA LEU A 123 6.99 -19.04 4.60
C LEU A 123 8.05 -20.14 4.81
N ASP A 124 8.69 -20.53 3.72
CA ASP A 124 9.85 -21.40 3.68
C ASP A 124 10.91 -20.77 2.78
N SER A 125 12.10 -21.27 2.78
CA SER A 125 13.22 -20.68 2.01
C SER A 125 13.06 -20.79 0.47
N SER A 126 11.98 -21.39 -0.03
CA SER A 126 11.79 -21.70 -1.45
C SER A 126 10.50 -21.13 -2.04
N THR A 127 9.42 -21.07 -1.30
CA THR A 127 8.10 -20.64 -1.80
C THR A 127 7.92 -19.13 -1.61
N ILE A 128 7.80 -18.40 -2.71
CA ILE A 128 7.63 -16.95 -2.76
C ILE A 128 6.33 -16.52 -3.45
N SER A 129 5.51 -17.48 -3.87
CA SER A 129 4.26 -17.22 -4.60
C SER A 129 3.13 -18.05 -4.00
N TYR A 130 2.00 -17.40 -3.74
CA TYR A 130 0.85 -17.98 -3.07
C TYR A 130 -0.44 -17.64 -3.80
N PRO A 131 -1.47 -18.52 -3.80
CA PRO A 131 -2.78 -18.16 -4.30
C PRO A 131 -3.40 -17.10 -3.41
N PHE A 132 -4.24 -16.24 -4.01
CA PHE A 132 -5.08 -15.35 -3.20
C PHE A 132 -6.16 -16.16 -2.47
N ASN A 133 -6.84 -17.03 -3.22
CA ASN A 133 -7.74 -18.04 -2.69
C ASN A 133 -7.82 -19.19 -3.70
N SER A 134 -7.52 -20.42 -3.28
CA SER A 134 -7.62 -21.62 -4.11
C SER A 134 -9.07 -21.91 -4.48
N GLU A 135 -10.01 -21.60 -3.59
CA GLU A 135 -11.43 -21.56 -3.87
C GLU A 135 -11.78 -20.21 -4.49
N TYR A 136 -12.22 -20.20 -5.74
CA TYR A 136 -12.47 -18.96 -6.49
C TYR A 136 -13.73 -18.99 -7.36
N ARG A 137 -14.47 -20.11 -7.31
CA ARG A 137 -15.62 -20.35 -8.19
C ARG A 137 -16.93 -19.69 -7.75
N LEU A 138 -16.94 -18.98 -6.64
CA LEU A 138 -18.07 -18.21 -6.15
C LEU A 138 -17.63 -16.75 -5.96
N SER A 139 -18.55 -15.81 -6.10
CA SER A 139 -18.21 -14.39 -6.03
C SER A 139 -17.92 -13.89 -4.60
N GLU A 140 -18.33 -14.63 -3.58
CA GLU A 140 -17.97 -14.35 -2.18
C GLU A 140 -16.48 -14.55 -1.85
N TYR A 141 -15.73 -15.33 -2.65
CA TYR A 141 -14.29 -15.55 -2.44
C TYR A 141 -13.43 -14.33 -2.79
N ALA A 142 -14.04 -13.18 -2.96
CA ALA A 142 -13.38 -11.89 -3.14
C ALA A 142 -12.90 -11.31 -1.81
N GLY A 143 -11.67 -10.79 -1.75
CA GLY A 143 -11.12 -10.12 -0.59
C GLY A 143 -10.47 -11.05 0.45
N LEU A 144 -9.95 -10.45 1.55
CA LEU A 144 -9.20 -11.20 2.58
C LEU A 144 -10.07 -12.14 3.40
N LYS A 145 -11.35 -11.79 3.59
CA LYS A 145 -12.32 -12.62 4.32
C LYS A 145 -13.60 -12.74 3.52
N TYR A 146 -14.31 -13.82 3.73
CA TYR A 146 -15.57 -14.09 3.06
C TYR A 146 -16.55 -14.89 3.94
N THR A 147 -17.83 -14.90 3.55
CA THR A 147 -18.88 -15.80 4.08
C THR A 147 -19.66 -16.30 2.89
N LEU A 148 -19.89 -17.62 2.81
CA LEU A 148 -20.67 -18.23 1.73
C LEU A 148 -22.07 -17.61 1.67
N GLY A 149 -22.50 -17.21 0.48
CA GLY A 149 -23.80 -16.57 0.24
C GLY A 149 -23.90 -15.11 0.67
N SER A 150 -22.77 -14.46 1.05
CA SER A 150 -22.76 -13.06 1.48
C SER A 150 -21.72 -12.24 0.73
N GLN A 151 -22.12 -11.06 0.21
CA GLN A 151 -21.21 -10.14 -0.48
C GLN A 151 -20.13 -9.57 0.44
N HIS A 152 -20.48 -9.25 1.69
CA HIS A 152 -19.63 -8.54 2.64
C HIS A 152 -19.30 -9.38 3.90
N GLY A 153 -19.36 -10.71 3.77
CA GLY A 153 -19.13 -11.60 4.92
C GLY A 153 -17.65 -11.67 5.33
N GLN A 154 -17.39 -11.95 6.60
CA GLN A 154 -16.04 -11.96 7.19
C GLN A 154 -15.79 -13.19 8.11
N ASP A 155 -16.53 -14.30 7.95
CA ASP A 155 -16.43 -15.45 8.84
C ASP A 155 -15.18 -16.30 8.57
N ASN A 156 -14.76 -16.40 7.30
CA ASN A 156 -13.67 -17.27 6.87
C ASN A 156 -12.53 -16.45 6.29
N ASN A 157 -11.31 -16.91 6.51
CA ASN A 157 -10.13 -16.35 5.87
C ASN A 157 -9.98 -16.86 4.43
N SER A 158 -9.47 -16.03 3.52
CA SER A 158 -8.88 -16.49 2.27
C SER A 158 -7.49 -17.09 2.52
N ASP A 159 -6.99 -17.91 1.58
CA ASP A 159 -5.65 -18.53 1.70
C ASP A 159 -4.54 -17.51 1.87
N ILE A 160 -4.67 -16.35 1.20
CA ILE A 160 -3.67 -15.29 1.32
C ILE A 160 -3.66 -14.65 2.72
N LEU A 161 -4.81 -14.55 3.39
CA LEU A 161 -4.85 -14.05 4.76
C LEU A 161 -4.22 -15.06 5.74
N ASP A 162 -4.46 -16.34 5.56
CA ASP A 162 -3.80 -17.39 6.36
C ASP A 162 -2.28 -17.38 6.14
N THR A 163 -1.82 -17.17 4.90
CA THR A 163 -0.40 -16.97 4.57
C THR A 163 0.17 -15.75 5.31
N LEU A 164 -0.51 -14.60 5.26
CA LEU A 164 -0.10 -13.38 5.93
C LEU A 164 -0.01 -13.54 7.45
N ILE A 165 -1.02 -14.17 8.07
CA ILE A 165 -1.05 -14.40 9.53
C ILE A 165 0.05 -15.39 9.94
N THR A 166 0.28 -16.44 9.14
CA THR A 166 1.36 -17.40 9.39
C THR A 166 2.73 -16.70 9.37
N TRP A 167 2.96 -15.87 8.34
CA TRP A 167 4.19 -15.08 8.26
C TRP A 167 4.31 -14.09 9.43
N TYR A 168 3.24 -13.36 9.75
CA TYR A 168 3.23 -12.39 10.85
C TYR A 168 3.65 -13.01 12.18
N ASN A 169 3.11 -14.19 12.51
CA ASN A 169 3.46 -14.92 13.72
C ASN A 169 4.89 -15.50 13.67
N GLY A 170 5.29 -16.07 12.53
CA GLY A 170 6.58 -16.76 12.37
C GLY A 170 7.76 -15.80 12.19
N SER A 171 7.55 -14.60 11.69
CA SER A 171 8.61 -13.61 11.45
C SER A 171 9.05 -12.83 12.70
N GLY A 172 8.33 -12.98 13.80
CA GLY A 172 8.56 -12.22 15.03
C GLY A 172 7.92 -10.84 15.05
N LEU A 173 7.22 -10.42 14.00
CA LEU A 173 6.54 -9.12 13.96
C LEU A 173 5.46 -8.99 15.04
N VAL A 174 4.85 -10.09 15.44
CA VAL A 174 3.89 -10.17 16.55
C VAL A 174 4.43 -9.60 17.87
N ASN A 175 5.75 -9.63 18.09
CA ASN A 175 6.38 -9.07 19.29
C ASN A 175 6.36 -7.52 19.31
N TYR A 176 5.99 -6.90 18.21
CA TYR A 176 5.93 -5.44 18.03
C TYR A 176 4.50 -4.90 17.99
N ASN A 177 3.50 -5.66 18.48
CA ASN A 177 2.09 -5.27 18.49
C ASN A 177 1.81 -3.94 19.19
N SER A 178 2.62 -3.55 20.19
CA SER A 178 2.48 -2.26 20.87
C SER A 178 2.73 -1.05 19.96
N TYR A 179 3.37 -1.25 18.82
CA TYR A 179 3.64 -0.22 17.82
C TYR A 179 2.63 -0.23 16.67
N LEU A 180 1.80 -1.29 16.56
CA LEU A 180 0.88 -1.48 15.45
C LEU A 180 -0.52 -0.96 15.80
N ASP A 181 -1.16 -0.32 14.84
CA ASP A 181 -2.58 -0.03 14.88
C ASP A 181 -3.34 -1.23 14.30
N LEU A 182 -4.01 -1.96 15.18
CA LEU A 182 -4.76 -3.15 14.82
C LEU A 182 -6.24 -2.87 14.51
N ASP A 183 -6.71 -1.65 14.76
CA ASP A 183 -8.11 -1.26 14.66
C ASP A 183 -8.46 -0.61 13.31
N ILE A 184 -7.51 0.08 12.69
CA ILE A 184 -7.75 0.78 11.40
C ILE A 184 -8.09 -0.18 10.24
N GLY A 185 -7.52 -1.38 10.24
CA GLY A 185 -7.85 -2.45 9.31
C GLY A 185 -7.42 -2.20 7.84
N PHE A 186 -7.98 -3.03 6.96
CA PHE A 186 -7.68 -3.05 5.53
C PHE A 186 -8.96 -3.09 4.71
N CYS A 187 -9.06 -2.22 3.72
CA CYS A 187 -10.22 -2.14 2.84
C CYS A 187 -10.23 -3.27 1.81
N SER A 188 -11.19 -4.18 1.94
CA SER A 188 -11.45 -5.27 1.00
C SER A 188 -12.72 -4.96 0.20
N ASP A 189 -12.76 -3.81 -0.46
CA ASP A 189 -13.94 -3.26 -1.13
C ASP A 189 -14.55 -4.24 -2.13
N ARG A 190 -15.80 -4.66 -1.84
CA ARG A 190 -16.62 -5.56 -2.66
C ARG A 190 -17.88 -4.87 -3.19
N THR A 191 -17.89 -3.55 -3.19
CA THR A 191 -18.97 -2.75 -3.77
C THR A 191 -19.09 -3.05 -5.26
N MET A 192 -20.32 -3.23 -5.74
CA MET A 192 -20.58 -3.50 -7.15
C MET A 192 -20.43 -2.22 -7.99
N ALA A 193 -19.88 -2.37 -9.20
CA ALA A 193 -19.87 -1.31 -10.19
C ALA A 193 -21.30 -0.96 -10.63
N SER A 194 -21.48 0.28 -11.10
CA SER A 194 -22.80 0.74 -11.59
C SER A 194 -23.34 -0.16 -12.70
N GLY A 195 -24.59 -0.56 -12.58
CA GLY A 195 -25.25 -1.46 -13.51
C GLY A 195 -25.01 -2.96 -13.26
N TYR A 196 -24.25 -3.31 -12.19
CA TYR A 196 -24.04 -4.69 -11.79
C TYR A 196 -24.71 -4.96 -10.44
N THR A 197 -25.21 -6.19 -10.28
CA THR A 197 -25.80 -6.69 -9.03
C THR A 197 -25.03 -7.91 -8.61
N TRP A 198 -24.76 -8.01 -7.31
CA TRP A 198 -24.08 -9.15 -6.73
C TRP A 198 -24.94 -10.42 -6.80
N SER A 199 -24.31 -11.54 -7.07
CA SER A 199 -24.87 -12.89 -6.97
C SER A 199 -23.73 -13.84 -6.55
N SER A 200 -24.01 -14.83 -5.69
CA SER A 200 -23.03 -15.85 -5.31
C SER A 200 -22.54 -16.66 -6.52
N GLN A 201 -23.43 -16.98 -7.44
CA GLN A 201 -23.12 -17.73 -8.66
C GLN A 201 -23.62 -16.97 -9.89
N PRO A 202 -22.90 -15.92 -10.31
CA PRO A 202 -23.33 -15.15 -11.47
C PRO A 202 -23.20 -15.99 -12.76
N THR A 203 -24.16 -15.82 -13.66
CA THR A 203 -24.18 -16.48 -14.98
C THR A 203 -23.52 -15.61 -16.06
N ASN A 204 -23.16 -14.39 -15.73
CA ASN A 204 -22.48 -13.43 -16.60
C ASN A 204 -21.40 -12.73 -15.79
N THR A 205 -20.46 -12.06 -16.48
CA THR A 205 -19.45 -11.23 -15.82
C THR A 205 -20.13 -10.16 -14.97
N ILE A 206 -19.73 -10.08 -13.69
CA ILE A 206 -20.04 -8.97 -12.80
C ILE A 206 -18.77 -8.23 -12.44
N ARG A 207 -18.87 -6.93 -12.11
CA ARG A 207 -17.72 -6.09 -11.80
C ARG A 207 -17.86 -5.43 -10.45
N PHE A 208 -16.71 -5.32 -9.78
CA PHE A 208 -16.57 -4.52 -8.57
C PHE A 208 -16.20 -3.07 -8.93
N ALA A 209 -16.63 -2.13 -8.10
CA ALA A 209 -16.51 -0.69 -8.36
C ALA A 209 -15.05 -0.22 -8.52
N VAL A 210 -14.10 -0.90 -7.87
CA VAL A 210 -12.67 -0.58 -7.97
C VAL A 210 -12.19 -0.56 -9.42
N TYR A 211 -12.65 -1.49 -10.26
CA TYR A 211 -12.27 -1.51 -11.68
C TYR A 211 -12.67 -0.21 -12.39
N ASP A 212 -13.89 0.26 -12.18
CA ASP A 212 -14.37 1.49 -12.83
C ASP A 212 -13.59 2.71 -12.30
N ARG A 213 -13.26 2.77 -11.00
CA ARG A 213 -12.43 3.85 -10.43
C ARG A 213 -11.06 3.92 -11.08
N ILE A 214 -10.33 2.79 -11.14
CA ILE A 214 -8.92 2.79 -11.54
C ILE A 214 -8.70 2.74 -13.06
N ALA A 215 -9.61 2.10 -13.82
CA ALA A 215 -9.39 1.80 -15.24
C ALA A 215 -10.23 2.66 -16.20
N ARG A 216 -11.31 3.27 -15.71
CA ARG A 216 -12.24 4.03 -16.56
C ARG A 216 -12.35 5.48 -16.17
N ASN A 217 -12.56 5.74 -14.88
CA ASN A 217 -12.85 7.07 -14.37
C ASN A 217 -11.57 7.79 -13.90
N TYR A 218 -10.50 7.04 -13.59
CA TYR A 218 -9.25 7.57 -13.03
C TYR A 218 -9.49 8.38 -11.74
N THR A 219 -10.35 7.84 -10.89
CA THR A 219 -10.76 8.44 -9.61
C THR A 219 -10.48 7.49 -8.46
N PRO A 220 -9.21 7.15 -8.16
CA PRO A 220 -8.88 6.30 -7.03
C PRO A 220 -9.44 6.91 -5.74
N SER A 221 -9.81 6.06 -4.78
CA SER A 221 -10.46 6.48 -3.55
C SER A 221 -9.86 5.77 -2.34
N LEU A 222 -9.81 6.49 -1.22
CA LEU A 222 -9.53 5.92 0.11
C LEU A 222 -10.81 5.57 0.87
N GLU A 223 -11.97 5.77 0.28
CA GLU A 223 -13.25 5.39 0.86
C GLU A 223 -13.41 3.88 0.98
N CYS A 224 -13.97 3.44 2.09
CA CYS A 224 -14.28 2.04 2.36
C CYS A 224 -15.54 1.95 3.21
N ILE A 225 -16.47 1.08 2.81
CA ILE A 225 -17.63 0.80 3.66
C ILE A 225 -17.19 -0.05 4.86
N GLU A 226 -17.80 0.18 6.02
CA GLU A 226 -17.42 -0.49 7.27
C GLU A 226 -17.43 -2.02 7.16
N ASN A 227 -18.40 -2.60 6.46
CA ASN A 227 -18.51 -4.05 6.28
C ASN A 227 -17.39 -4.67 5.44
N ASP A 228 -16.58 -3.86 4.75
CA ASP A 228 -15.43 -4.30 3.97
C ASP A 228 -14.09 -3.97 4.63
N ILE A 229 -14.09 -3.35 5.82
CA ILE A 229 -12.89 -3.15 6.61
C ILE A 229 -12.57 -4.43 7.38
N ILE A 230 -11.46 -5.06 7.01
CA ILE A 230 -10.96 -6.28 7.66
C ILE A 230 -9.95 -5.90 8.72
N ARG A 231 -10.31 -6.08 10.01
CA ARG A 231 -9.45 -5.77 11.15
C ARG A 231 -8.57 -6.95 11.49
N VAL A 232 -7.34 -6.89 10.99
CA VAL A 232 -6.29 -7.89 11.17
C VAL A 232 -4.94 -7.16 11.29
N PRO A 233 -3.91 -7.77 11.90
CA PRO A 233 -2.63 -7.08 12.10
C PRO A 233 -1.85 -6.84 10.82
N VAL A 234 -2.14 -7.59 9.77
CA VAL A 234 -1.42 -7.55 8.50
C VAL A 234 -2.38 -7.81 7.35
N GLY A 235 -2.26 -7.03 6.29
CA GLY A 235 -3.07 -7.16 5.08
C GLY A 235 -2.26 -6.91 3.81
N LEU A 236 -2.92 -6.42 2.77
CA LEU A 236 -2.32 -6.08 1.48
C LEU A 236 -2.66 -4.65 1.09
N ILE A 237 -1.91 -4.12 0.12
CA ILE A 237 -2.19 -2.83 -0.52
C ILE A 237 -3.46 -2.91 -1.36
N THR A 238 -4.23 -1.83 -1.45
CA THR A 238 -5.36 -1.74 -2.38
C THR A 238 -4.88 -1.35 -3.78
N ALA A 239 -5.68 -1.65 -4.81
CA ALA A 239 -5.41 -1.18 -6.16
C ALA A 239 -5.50 0.35 -6.27
N ASP A 240 -6.41 0.98 -5.53
CA ASP A 240 -6.51 2.44 -5.43
C ASP A 240 -5.21 3.04 -4.89
N GLU A 241 -4.60 2.47 -3.84
CA GLU A 241 -3.30 2.89 -3.30
C GLU A 241 -2.16 2.73 -4.33
N VAL A 242 -2.21 1.72 -5.21
CA VAL A 242 -1.25 1.57 -6.31
C VAL A 242 -1.39 2.72 -7.32
N ILE A 243 -2.62 3.14 -7.65
CA ILE A 243 -2.86 4.30 -8.53
C ILE A 243 -2.39 5.60 -7.84
N PHE A 244 -2.70 5.80 -6.57
CA PHE A 244 -2.18 6.92 -5.79
C PHE A 244 -0.65 6.98 -5.84
N ALA A 245 0.02 5.84 -5.70
CA ALA A 245 1.48 5.73 -5.77
C ALA A 245 2.08 6.01 -7.16
N GLY A 246 1.27 6.17 -8.20
CA GLY A 246 1.74 6.47 -9.56
C GLY A 246 1.69 5.31 -10.54
N GLY A 247 1.12 4.17 -10.14
CA GLY A 247 0.83 3.06 -11.03
C GLY A 247 -0.37 3.33 -11.95
N SER A 248 -0.64 2.38 -12.85
CA SER A 248 -1.76 2.42 -13.80
C SER A 248 -2.41 1.06 -13.92
N TYR A 249 -3.62 0.98 -14.47
CA TYR A 249 -4.25 -0.31 -14.80
C TYR A 249 -3.68 -0.94 -16.09
N SER A 250 -3.17 -0.17 -17.03
CA SER A 250 -2.77 -0.70 -18.35
C SER A 250 -1.44 -0.18 -18.89
N GLU A 251 -0.88 0.82 -18.25
CA GLU A 251 0.35 1.47 -18.70
C GLU A 251 1.54 1.04 -17.83
N THR A 252 2.59 0.56 -18.47
CA THR A 252 3.83 0.15 -17.79
C THR A 252 4.46 1.31 -17.05
N ASN A 253 4.74 1.11 -15.76
CA ASN A 253 5.55 2.04 -14.96
C ASN A 253 6.58 1.25 -14.14
N GLN A 254 7.85 1.42 -14.48
CA GLN A 254 8.97 0.77 -13.78
C GLN A 254 9.75 1.75 -12.90
N ASN A 255 9.28 2.99 -12.76
CA ASN A 255 10.01 4.05 -12.06
C ASN A 255 9.36 4.47 -10.73
N TYR A 256 8.17 3.97 -10.36
CA TYR A 256 7.56 4.32 -9.08
C TYR A 256 8.00 3.38 -7.95
N TYR A 257 7.91 3.84 -6.70
CA TYR A 257 8.50 3.16 -5.55
C TYR A 257 7.88 1.78 -5.23
N LEU A 258 6.70 1.46 -5.74
CA LEU A 258 6.08 0.14 -5.56
C LEU A 258 6.57 -0.91 -6.57
N TYR A 259 7.21 -0.49 -7.66
CA TYR A 259 7.74 -1.39 -8.66
C TYR A 259 8.85 -2.30 -8.08
N THR A 260 8.79 -3.59 -8.37
CA THR A 260 9.74 -4.58 -7.84
C THR A 260 10.21 -5.60 -8.88
N ASN A 261 9.83 -5.46 -10.15
CA ASN A 261 10.10 -6.46 -11.20
C ASN A 261 9.60 -7.88 -10.83
N SER A 262 8.58 -7.96 -9.99
CA SER A 262 7.97 -9.21 -9.56
C SER A 262 6.49 -8.98 -9.29
N ARG A 263 5.66 -9.95 -9.67
CA ARG A 263 4.21 -9.86 -9.45
C ARG A 263 3.88 -10.01 -7.99
N PHE A 264 2.92 -9.23 -7.51
CA PHE A 264 2.39 -9.36 -6.16
C PHE A 264 0.89 -9.01 -6.10
N TRP A 265 0.19 -9.65 -5.18
CA TRP A 265 -1.24 -9.43 -4.96
C TRP A 265 -1.54 -8.07 -4.37
N THR A 266 -2.67 -7.49 -4.78
CA THR A 266 -3.40 -6.47 -4.02
C THR A 266 -4.59 -7.11 -3.32
N ILE A 267 -5.20 -6.40 -2.37
CA ILE A 267 -6.43 -6.85 -1.69
C ILE A 267 -7.68 -6.74 -2.58
N SER A 268 -7.60 -5.99 -3.68
CA SER A 268 -8.75 -5.55 -4.45
C SER A 268 -9.20 -6.60 -5.48
N SER A 269 -10.48 -6.92 -5.49
CA SER A 269 -11.13 -7.73 -6.52
C SER A 269 -11.72 -6.84 -7.60
N CYS A 270 -11.61 -7.21 -8.88
CA CYS A 270 -12.14 -6.41 -9.98
C CYS A 270 -13.40 -6.98 -10.65
N ALA A 271 -13.54 -8.31 -10.67
CA ALA A 271 -14.65 -8.97 -11.33
C ALA A 271 -14.85 -10.40 -10.85
N PHE A 272 -16.00 -10.96 -11.17
CA PHE A 272 -16.18 -12.39 -11.36
C PHE A 272 -16.42 -12.61 -12.86
N SER A 273 -15.54 -13.36 -13.52
CA SER A 273 -15.57 -13.49 -14.98
C SER A 273 -15.19 -14.89 -15.46
N GLY A 274 -15.53 -15.21 -16.71
CA GLY A 274 -15.17 -16.47 -17.35
C GLY A 274 -13.75 -16.50 -17.96
N SER A 275 -13.03 -15.37 -17.98
CA SER A 275 -11.74 -15.23 -18.70
C SER A 275 -10.53 -15.01 -17.79
N GLY A 276 -10.72 -14.82 -16.48
CA GLY A 276 -9.63 -14.44 -15.58
C GLY A 276 -9.13 -13.01 -15.77
N ASP A 277 -9.90 -12.17 -16.43
CA ASP A 277 -9.63 -10.76 -16.67
C ASP A 277 -10.79 -9.90 -16.17
N CYS A 278 -10.52 -8.65 -15.78
CA CYS A 278 -11.53 -7.71 -15.31
C CYS A 278 -12.55 -7.31 -16.39
N VAL A 279 -12.20 -7.43 -17.66
CA VAL A 279 -13.02 -7.04 -18.81
C VAL A 279 -13.42 -8.17 -19.75
N GLY A 280 -12.87 -9.35 -19.54
CA GLY A 280 -13.06 -10.48 -20.45
C GLY A 280 -14.51 -10.91 -20.59
N PRO A 281 -14.92 -11.39 -21.79
CA PRO A 281 -16.25 -11.90 -22.01
C PRO A 281 -16.47 -13.21 -21.24
N TRP A 282 -17.73 -13.45 -20.88
CA TRP A 282 -18.14 -14.78 -20.46
C TRP A 282 -18.05 -15.74 -21.65
N THR A 283 -17.23 -16.76 -21.58
CA THR A 283 -17.14 -17.77 -22.65
C THR A 283 -18.26 -18.79 -22.51
N VAL A 284 -18.90 -19.15 -23.62
CA VAL A 284 -19.95 -20.18 -23.63
C VAL A 284 -19.38 -21.50 -23.10
N GLY A 285 -19.99 -22.01 -22.02
CA GLY A 285 -19.48 -23.21 -21.32
C GLY A 285 -18.31 -22.95 -20.39
N GLY A 286 -17.84 -21.70 -20.24
CA GLY A 286 -16.82 -21.31 -19.29
C GLY A 286 -17.34 -21.33 -17.86
N VAL A 287 -16.50 -21.77 -16.92
CA VAL A 287 -16.77 -21.68 -15.49
C VAL A 287 -16.17 -20.38 -15.00
N GLY A 288 -16.99 -19.47 -14.46
CA GLY A 288 -16.54 -18.20 -13.92
C GLY A 288 -15.70 -18.35 -12.66
N GLY A 289 -14.98 -17.31 -12.32
CA GLY A 289 -14.21 -17.23 -11.08
C GLY A 289 -13.88 -15.79 -10.69
N ILE A 290 -13.56 -15.60 -9.41
CA ILE A 290 -13.10 -14.31 -8.89
C ILE A 290 -11.78 -13.92 -9.53
N VAL A 291 -11.72 -12.67 -9.98
CA VAL A 291 -10.53 -12.02 -10.54
C VAL A 291 -10.05 -10.95 -9.56
N MET A 292 -8.85 -11.17 -9.03
CA MET A 292 -8.16 -10.26 -8.15
C MET A 292 -7.16 -9.41 -8.94
N LEU A 293 -6.96 -8.17 -8.51
CA LEU A 293 -5.93 -7.29 -9.06
C LEU A 293 -4.56 -7.62 -8.47
N ASN A 294 -3.56 -7.58 -9.30
CA ASN A 294 -2.16 -7.71 -8.93
C ASN A 294 -1.32 -6.64 -9.65
N VAL A 295 -0.21 -6.24 -9.05
CA VAL A 295 0.84 -5.48 -9.75
C VAL A 295 1.70 -6.50 -10.48
N ASN A 296 1.83 -6.35 -11.79
CA ASN A 296 2.60 -7.29 -12.60
C ASN A 296 4.10 -6.91 -12.64
N ASP A 297 4.86 -7.75 -13.33
CA ASP A 297 6.31 -7.61 -13.53
C ASP A 297 6.73 -6.38 -14.37
N ASN A 298 5.80 -5.66 -14.98
CA ASN A 298 6.01 -4.38 -15.66
C ASN A 298 5.48 -3.17 -14.86
N GLY A 299 5.00 -3.40 -13.63
CA GLY A 299 4.58 -2.34 -12.71
C GLY A 299 3.17 -1.80 -12.90
N TYR A 300 2.32 -2.41 -13.73
CA TYR A 300 0.93 -2.02 -13.86
C TYR A 300 -0.04 -3.04 -13.24
N LEU A 301 -1.23 -2.57 -12.88
CA LEU A 301 -2.29 -3.42 -12.35
C LEU A 301 -2.91 -4.29 -13.45
N ARG A 302 -3.12 -5.56 -13.14
CA ARG A 302 -3.76 -6.55 -14.01
C ARG A 302 -4.66 -7.47 -13.22
N GLY A 303 -5.75 -7.96 -13.86
CA GLY A 303 -6.60 -9.02 -13.33
C GLY A 303 -5.98 -10.41 -13.49
N SER A 304 -6.19 -11.27 -12.51
CA SER A 304 -5.89 -12.70 -12.57
C SER A 304 -6.84 -13.48 -11.68
N TYR A 305 -7.17 -14.72 -12.02
CA TYR A 305 -7.97 -15.55 -11.12
C TYR A 305 -7.31 -15.65 -9.73
N ALA A 306 -8.14 -15.64 -8.69
CA ALA A 306 -7.66 -15.72 -7.30
C ALA A 306 -6.86 -17.00 -7.02
N SER A 307 -7.06 -18.07 -7.79
CA SER A 307 -6.28 -19.32 -7.73
C SER A 307 -4.87 -19.22 -8.37
N GLY A 308 -4.55 -18.13 -9.07
CA GLY A 308 -3.18 -17.87 -9.53
C GLY A 308 -2.22 -17.70 -8.35
N SER A 309 -0.92 -17.94 -8.57
CA SER A 309 0.09 -17.80 -7.52
C SER A 309 1.03 -16.64 -7.84
N PHE A 310 1.05 -15.63 -6.95
CA PHE A 310 1.93 -14.45 -7.06
C PHE A 310 2.56 -14.12 -5.70
N GLY A 311 3.50 -13.22 -5.71
CA GLY A 311 4.20 -12.76 -4.51
C GLY A 311 3.28 -12.05 -3.53
N VAL A 312 3.72 -11.97 -2.30
CA VAL A 312 2.99 -11.34 -1.19
C VAL A 312 3.88 -10.28 -0.57
N ARG A 313 3.38 -9.05 -0.50
CA ARG A 313 4.00 -7.93 0.18
C ARG A 313 3.07 -7.47 1.31
N PRO A 314 3.33 -7.89 2.55
CA PRO A 314 2.50 -7.49 3.68
C PRO A 314 2.40 -5.99 3.85
N VAL A 315 1.23 -5.53 4.28
CA VAL A 315 0.98 -4.15 4.69
C VAL A 315 0.62 -4.15 6.17
N ILE A 316 1.20 -3.20 6.93
CA ILE A 316 0.90 -2.96 8.34
C ILE A 316 0.56 -1.49 8.54
N ASN A 317 -0.02 -1.15 9.70
CA ASN A 317 -0.20 0.23 10.13
C ASN A 317 0.56 0.43 11.45
N LEU A 318 1.47 1.41 11.51
CA LEU A 318 2.04 1.88 12.77
C LEU A 318 1.06 2.84 13.42
N ARG A 319 0.99 2.81 14.74
CA ARG A 319 0.17 3.73 15.53
C ARG A 319 0.57 5.18 15.31
N SER A 320 -0.38 6.09 15.47
CA SER A 320 -0.16 7.53 15.29
C SER A 320 0.77 8.15 16.35
N ASP A 321 0.95 7.48 17.50
CA ASP A 321 1.79 7.95 18.62
C ASP A 321 3.23 7.39 18.61
N VAL A 322 3.62 6.64 17.57
CA VAL A 322 5.01 6.19 17.45
C VAL A 322 5.94 7.35 17.10
N ASN A 323 7.17 7.30 17.61
CA ASN A 323 8.19 8.27 17.27
C ASN A 323 9.13 7.73 16.19
N LEU A 324 9.59 8.61 15.33
CA LEU A 324 10.55 8.31 14.28
C LEU A 324 11.82 9.19 14.42
N THR A 325 12.93 8.63 13.93
CA THR A 325 14.17 9.34 13.60
C THR A 325 14.55 9.06 12.15
N GLY A 326 15.50 9.82 11.59
CA GLY A 326 15.96 9.66 10.22
C GLY A 326 15.22 10.57 9.25
N THR A 327 15.61 10.50 7.96
CA THR A 327 15.09 11.34 6.88
C THR A 327 14.25 10.57 5.86
N GLY A 328 14.15 9.24 6.04
CA GLY A 328 13.37 8.36 5.18
C GLY A 328 14.06 7.96 3.87
N THR A 329 15.30 8.39 3.65
CA THR A 329 16.07 7.99 2.46
C THR A 329 16.57 6.55 2.58
N SER A 330 17.00 5.94 1.48
CA SER A 330 17.57 4.58 1.49
C SER A 330 18.84 4.48 2.34
N THR A 331 19.59 5.57 2.52
CA THR A 331 20.80 5.66 3.31
C THR A 331 20.57 6.08 4.76
N ASP A 332 19.45 6.75 5.03
CA ASP A 332 19.00 7.20 6.35
C ASP A 332 17.48 6.96 6.51
N PRO A 333 17.04 5.68 6.55
CA PRO A 333 15.64 5.34 6.70
C PRO A 333 15.05 5.88 8.00
N TYR A 334 13.76 6.12 8.01
CA TYR A 334 13.07 6.31 9.29
C TYR A 334 13.23 5.08 10.17
N VAL A 335 13.51 5.29 11.45
CA VAL A 335 13.63 4.24 12.46
C VAL A 335 12.61 4.51 13.56
N VAL A 336 11.78 3.50 13.86
CA VAL A 336 10.84 3.56 14.98
C VAL A 336 11.64 3.52 16.29
N VAL A 337 11.43 4.51 17.14
CA VAL A 337 12.06 4.62 18.45
C VAL A 337 11.02 4.55 19.56
N SER A 338 11.42 3.96 20.70
CA SER A 338 10.58 3.83 21.89
C SER A 338 10.50 5.13 22.69
#